data_2ceb56dfb9eb6641120eec31007b5428
#
_entry.id   2ceb56dfb9eb6641120eec31007b5428
#
_cell.length_a   1.000
_cell.length_b   1.000
_cell.length_c   1.000
_cell.angle_alpha   90.00
_cell.angle_beta   90.00
_cell.angle_gamma   90.00
#
_symmetry.space_group_name_H-M   'P 1'
#
loop_
_entity.id
_entity.type
_entity.pdbx_description
1 polymer ?
#
loop_
_entity_poly.entity_id
_entity_poly.type
_entity_poly.pdbx_seq_one_letter_code
_entity_poly.pdbx_strand_id
1 'polypeptide(L)'
;SRTDVVEDQTITRTAIDERNTQVWAGNPPRPPRRNRDPIAQSFFVDSTNGIFLTSCQLYFSSKSSISPVQVQIRTMVNGYPSQTIVPFGQVFVDSGDVNTSTDASAATTFTFPSPVFLKENTEYCFVAKSNSDEYTVYTARMGQKTLDDNRLISKQPYFGGMFKSQNGSTWTAEQNEDIKFKMKRAEFENVTGSVTLVNDTLPSKTLKSNPMRTTSGSDVVRVFHKNHGMHGTSNNVTISGLGASTTYNGITGSSINGTYTSISNVTLDSYDIQIADSSTATSSGDMGGSSVVATQNRMYDVSMLNIQSMTVPDTNIGYSIRPTSGKSVHGAETEFSLTAKSSAVNVVANDNIYFEAPNMVASDINQTNEMSGSKSLFVTCTLTTSNTKVSPVIDTQRISMITIQNRLNSATSSNTPDFKDDEQSSGSSSAAIYCTRPVVLDNPSTSLEVRLTSNVRASAEVEVYFRGTSAEEVRDIKDLSWTPFNGDGSEDITVAPAESNNQFREYKYSASAISDFTAFQIKIVMKGTNSAHAPRVKDLRGIALAV
;
A
#
# COMPACT_ATOMS: atom_id res chain seq x y z
N SER A 1 -15.33 -2.25 -21.42
CA SER A 1 -14.45 -1.79 -20.36
C SER A 1 -13.12 -2.50 -20.52
N ARG A 2 -12.19 -1.85 -21.18
CA ARG A 2 -10.80 -2.30 -21.24
C ARG A 2 -10.10 -1.51 -20.15
N THR A 3 -9.96 -2.12 -19.00
CA THR A 3 -8.98 -1.70 -18.01
C THR A 3 -7.63 -1.97 -18.65
N ASP A 4 -7.00 -0.95 -19.20
CA ASP A 4 -5.58 -1.03 -19.47
C ASP A 4 -4.91 -1.09 -18.11
N VAL A 5 -4.61 -2.32 -17.69
CA VAL A 5 -3.66 -2.59 -16.64
C VAL A 5 -2.37 -1.94 -17.13
N VAL A 6 -1.91 -0.93 -16.41
CA VAL A 6 -0.57 -0.38 -16.60
C VAL A 6 0.36 -1.55 -16.44
N GLU A 7 1.04 -1.92 -17.53
CA GLU A 7 2.01 -2.99 -17.57
C GLU A 7 2.96 -2.86 -16.38
N ASP A 8 3.06 -3.95 -15.66
CA ASP A 8 4.04 -4.27 -14.65
C ASP A 8 5.34 -3.48 -14.77
N GLN A 9 5.53 -2.52 -13.90
CA GLN A 9 6.86 -2.28 -13.42
C GLN A 9 7.17 -3.44 -12.46
N THR A 10 7.87 -4.40 -12.99
CA THR A 10 8.47 -5.48 -12.22
C THR A 10 9.33 -4.83 -11.14
N ILE A 11 8.79 -4.69 -9.94
CA ILE A 11 9.62 -4.52 -8.77
C ILE A 11 10.37 -5.83 -8.66
N THR A 12 11.62 -5.83 -9.12
CA THR A 12 12.54 -6.93 -8.87
C THR A 12 12.79 -6.92 -7.37
N ARG A 13 11.94 -7.60 -6.63
CA ARG A 13 12.30 -8.12 -5.33
C ARG A 13 13.38 -9.13 -5.61
N THR A 14 14.61 -8.79 -5.28
CA THR A 14 15.58 -9.81 -4.93
C THR A 14 15.11 -10.39 -3.60
N ALA A 15 14.07 -11.20 -3.63
CA ALA A 15 13.89 -12.20 -2.62
C ALA A 15 15.06 -13.14 -2.84
N ILE A 16 16.06 -13.06 -1.99
CA ILE A 16 16.99 -14.16 -1.80
C ILE A 16 16.15 -15.26 -1.17
N ASP A 17 15.45 -16.00 -2.03
CA ASP A 17 14.91 -17.30 -1.67
C ASP A 17 16.10 -18.27 -1.75
N GLU A 18 16.94 -18.24 -0.74
CA GLU A 18 17.86 -19.35 -0.49
C GLU A 18 17.04 -20.56 -0.03
N ARG A 19 16.19 -21.08 -0.94
CA ARG A 19 15.81 -22.47 -0.88
C ARG A 19 17.03 -23.26 -1.31
N ASN A 20 17.80 -23.66 -0.34
CA ASN A 20 18.72 -24.77 -0.47
C ASN A 20 17.87 -26.03 -0.70
N THR A 21 17.39 -26.22 -1.92
CA THR A 21 16.85 -27.50 -2.38
C THR A 21 18.04 -28.43 -2.56
N GLN A 22 18.52 -29.00 -1.46
CA GLN A 22 19.29 -30.22 -1.55
C GLN A 22 18.36 -31.30 -2.10
N VAL A 23 18.52 -31.58 -3.39
CA VAL A 23 17.91 -32.76 -4.02
C VAL A 23 18.66 -33.95 -3.45
N TRP A 24 18.10 -34.57 -2.43
CA TRP A 24 18.55 -35.85 -1.93
C TRP A 24 18.11 -36.94 -2.93
N ALA A 25 19.04 -37.47 -3.68
CA ALA A 25 18.83 -38.69 -4.43
C ALA A 25 18.88 -39.89 -3.45
N GLY A 26 17.73 -40.32 -3.00
CA GLY A 26 17.52 -41.45 -2.10
C GLY A 26 16.83 -41.00 -0.79
N ASN A 27 15.96 -41.83 -0.26
CA ASN A 27 15.41 -41.65 1.07
C ASN A 27 16.57 -41.71 2.09
N PRO A 28 16.98 -40.59 2.69
CA PRO A 28 17.90 -40.70 3.82
C PRO A 28 17.17 -41.51 4.91
N PRO A 29 17.86 -42.36 5.65
CA PRO A 29 17.28 -42.95 6.84
C PRO A 29 16.74 -41.81 7.68
N ARG A 30 15.45 -41.82 7.99
CA ARG A 30 14.86 -40.85 8.91
C ARG A 30 15.72 -40.84 10.15
N PRO A 31 16.34 -39.72 10.53
CA PRO A 31 17.02 -39.69 11.80
C PRO A 31 16.00 -40.10 12.86
N PRO A 32 16.37 -40.92 13.83
CA PRO A 32 15.44 -41.33 14.86
C PRO A 32 14.83 -40.07 15.46
N ARG A 33 13.50 -39.96 15.43
CA ARG A 33 12.77 -38.88 16.12
C ARG A 33 13.03 -39.01 17.61
N ARG A 34 14.09 -38.42 18.06
CA ARG A 34 14.38 -38.24 19.47
C ARG A 34 13.79 -36.90 19.88
N ASN A 35 12.48 -36.87 19.98
CA ASN A 35 11.81 -35.82 20.75
C ASN A 35 12.10 -36.14 22.21
N ARG A 36 13.01 -35.41 22.78
CA ARG A 36 13.42 -35.64 24.14
C ARG A 36 12.72 -34.66 25.03
N ASP A 37 11.74 -35.17 25.70
CA ASP A 37 10.99 -34.71 26.86
C ASP A 37 10.95 -33.19 27.05
N PRO A 38 10.28 -32.43 26.18
CA PRO A 38 10.14 -30.99 26.35
C PRO A 38 9.37 -30.72 27.65
N ILE A 39 9.77 -29.64 28.30
CA ILE A 39 9.14 -29.14 29.51
C ILE A 39 8.54 -27.76 29.23
N ALA A 40 7.46 -27.43 29.93
CA ALA A 40 6.82 -26.14 29.85
C ALA A 40 6.48 -25.61 31.23
N GLN A 41 6.40 -24.30 31.34
CA GLN A 41 5.89 -23.61 32.53
C GLN A 41 4.89 -22.55 32.08
N SER A 42 3.69 -22.60 32.63
CA SER A 42 2.72 -21.54 32.37
C SER A 42 2.95 -20.32 33.26
N PHE A 43 2.50 -19.17 32.78
CA PHE A 43 2.53 -17.90 33.48
C PHE A 43 1.37 -17.02 33.02
N PHE A 44 0.94 -16.13 33.89
CA PHE A 44 -0.20 -15.25 33.64
C PHE A 44 0.25 -13.81 33.44
N VAL A 45 -0.34 -13.11 32.46
CA VAL A 45 -0.09 -11.69 32.18
C VAL A 45 -1.19 -10.87 32.84
N ASP A 46 -0.88 -10.23 33.94
CA ASP A 46 -1.78 -9.39 34.75
C ASP A 46 -1.69 -7.89 34.44
N SER A 47 -0.76 -7.51 33.57
CA SER A 47 -0.51 -6.11 33.24
C SER A 47 -1.58 -5.57 32.29
N THR A 48 -2.18 -4.42 32.62
CA THR A 48 -3.15 -3.72 31.79
C THR A 48 -2.58 -3.43 30.38
N ASN A 49 -3.39 -3.70 29.36
CA ASN A 49 -3.06 -3.62 27.93
C ASN A 49 -1.98 -4.62 27.47
N GLY A 50 -1.51 -5.52 28.34
CA GLY A 50 -0.50 -6.52 28.00
C GLY A 50 0.94 -6.07 28.23
N ILE A 51 1.88 -6.84 27.71
CA ILE A 51 3.32 -6.59 27.81
C ILE A 51 4.06 -6.99 26.54
N PHE A 52 5.26 -6.46 26.37
CA PHE A 52 6.21 -6.91 25.37
C PHE A 52 7.36 -7.66 26.04
N LEU A 53 7.37 -8.98 25.93
CA LEU A 53 8.42 -9.84 26.47
C LEU A 53 9.67 -9.74 25.59
N THR A 54 10.84 -9.47 26.22
CA THR A 54 12.12 -9.33 25.50
C THR A 54 13.01 -10.55 25.65
N SER A 55 12.99 -11.20 26.80
CA SER A 55 13.81 -12.39 27.05
C SER A 55 13.25 -13.27 28.16
N CYS A 56 13.63 -14.55 28.10
CA CYS A 56 13.42 -15.52 29.14
C CYS A 56 14.78 -16.03 29.65
N GLN A 57 14.94 -16.17 30.93
CA GLN A 57 16.13 -16.75 31.54
C GLN A 57 15.79 -18.11 32.18
N LEU A 58 16.56 -19.12 31.82
CA LEU A 58 16.49 -20.45 32.43
C LEU A 58 17.84 -20.78 33.10
N TYR A 59 17.82 -21.71 34.03
CA TYR A 59 18.97 -22.11 34.82
C TYR A 59 19.22 -23.60 34.63
N PHE A 60 20.43 -23.95 34.18
CA PHE A 60 20.80 -25.30 33.83
C PHE A 60 21.85 -25.84 34.81
N SER A 61 21.71 -27.12 35.17
CA SER A 61 22.76 -27.86 35.92
C SER A 61 23.71 -28.62 34.99
N SER A 62 23.20 -29.00 33.79
CA SER A 62 23.98 -29.66 32.76
C SER A 62 23.57 -29.18 31.37
N LYS A 63 24.45 -29.34 30.39
CA LYS A 63 24.22 -28.97 28.99
C LYS A 63 24.80 -29.98 28.02
N SER A 64 24.28 -30.02 26.81
CA SER A 64 24.90 -30.75 25.71
C SER A 64 26.13 -30.05 25.19
N SER A 65 27.06 -30.80 24.61
CA SER A 65 28.24 -30.26 23.96
C SER A 65 28.02 -29.83 22.51
N ILE A 66 26.92 -30.32 21.88
CA ILE A 66 26.68 -30.14 20.43
C ILE A 66 25.28 -29.65 20.06
N SER A 67 24.26 -29.95 20.84
CA SER A 67 22.89 -29.66 20.50
C SER A 67 22.40 -28.35 21.11
N PRO A 68 21.77 -27.42 20.35
CA PRO A 68 21.20 -26.20 20.91
C PRO A 68 19.96 -26.50 21.77
N VAL A 69 19.61 -25.55 22.60
CA VAL A 69 18.34 -25.51 23.31
C VAL A 69 17.44 -24.43 22.76
N GLN A 70 16.15 -24.73 22.62
CA GLN A 70 15.14 -23.82 22.09
C GLN A 70 14.14 -23.46 23.19
N VAL A 71 13.74 -22.19 23.22
CA VAL A 71 12.61 -21.72 24.01
C VAL A 71 11.54 -21.17 23.06
N GLN A 72 10.29 -21.56 23.30
CA GLN A 72 9.11 -21.09 22.57
C GLN A 72 8.09 -20.52 23.55
N ILE A 73 7.52 -19.37 23.26
CA ILE A 73 6.34 -18.85 23.94
C ILE A 73 5.11 -19.35 23.18
N ARG A 74 4.22 -20.04 23.87
CA ARG A 74 3.00 -20.61 23.27
C ARG A 74 1.75 -20.15 24.02
N THR A 75 0.63 -20.20 23.33
CA THR A 75 -0.69 -20.02 23.95
C THR A 75 -1.07 -21.23 24.77
N MET A 76 -2.00 -21.04 25.71
CA MET A 76 -2.63 -22.11 26.48
C MET A 76 -4.02 -22.38 25.92
N VAL A 77 -4.42 -23.66 25.85
CA VAL A 77 -5.77 -24.09 25.45
C VAL A 77 -6.25 -25.11 26.45
N ASN A 78 -7.41 -24.85 27.07
CA ASN A 78 -8.00 -25.70 28.08
C ASN A 78 -7.04 -26.04 29.25
N GLY A 79 -6.18 -25.06 29.61
CA GLY A 79 -5.20 -25.23 30.70
C GLY A 79 -3.95 -26.04 30.34
N TYR A 80 -3.72 -26.31 29.05
CA TYR A 80 -2.54 -27.03 28.58
C TYR A 80 -1.79 -26.24 27.49
N PRO A 81 -0.45 -26.42 27.38
CA PRO A 81 0.35 -25.83 26.31
C PRO A 81 -0.16 -26.22 24.93
N SER A 82 -0.50 -25.25 24.10
CA SER A 82 -0.92 -25.47 22.72
C SER A 82 0.27 -25.66 21.76
N GLN A 83 -0.01 -25.93 20.48
CA GLN A 83 1.02 -25.95 19.44
C GLN A 83 1.27 -24.55 18.83
N THR A 84 0.45 -23.56 19.16
CA THR A 84 0.54 -22.22 18.59
C THR A 84 1.63 -21.42 19.28
N ILE A 85 2.68 -21.09 18.54
CA ILE A 85 3.75 -20.22 18.97
C ILE A 85 3.31 -18.77 18.75
N VAL A 86 3.47 -17.95 19.79
CA VAL A 86 3.21 -16.50 19.67
C VAL A 86 4.23 -15.91 18.68
N PRO A 87 3.83 -15.02 17.78
CA PRO A 87 4.73 -14.38 16.83
C PRO A 87 5.99 -13.84 17.51
N PHE A 88 7.16 -14.08 16.90
CA PHE A 88 8.50 -13.81 17.43
C PHE A 88 8.87 -14.55 18.72
N GLY A 89 8.00 -15.36 19.27
CA GLY A 89 8.15 -16.09 20.53
C GLY A 89 9.01 -17.37 20.42
N GLN A 90 9.99 -17.40 19.52
CA GLN A 90 10.87 -18.56 19.37
C GLN A 90 12.32 -18.11 19.29
N VAL A 91 13.19 -18.76 20.05
CA VAL A 91 14.63 -18.48 20.06
C VAL A 91 15.43 -19.74 20.34
N PHE A 92 16.61 -19.83 19.72
CA PHE A 92 17.60 -20.87 19.95
C PHE A 92 18.82 -20.27 20.64
N VAL A 93 19.42 -21.06 21.51
CA VAL A 93 20.73 -20.75 22.10
C VAL A 93 21.65 -21.97 21.88
N ASP A 94 22.79 -21.70 21.28
CA ASP A 94 23.79 -22.75 21.02
C ASP A 94 24.36 -23.31 22.30
N SER A 95 24.78 -24.56 22.27
CA SER A 95 25.31 -25.25 23.45
C SER A 95 26.49 -24.53 24.09
N GLY A 96 27.32 -23.84 23.29
CA GLY A 96 28.43 -23.02 23.76
C GLY A 96 28.00 -21.89 24.68
N ASP A 97 26.85 -21.27 24.38
CA ASP A 97 26.31 -20.09 25.06
C ASP A 97 25.37 -20.43 26.24
N VAL A 98 25.14 -21.71 26.48
CA VAL A 98 24.38 -22.16 27.67
C VAL A 98 25.27 -22.16 28.89
N ASN A 99 24.87 -21.39 29.91
CA ASN A 99 25.51 -21.35 31.21
C ASN A 99 24.99 -22.45 32.12
N THR A 100 25.87 -23.06 32.88
CA THR A 100 25.55 -24.06 33.90
C THR A 100 26.14 -23.67 35.25
N SER A 101 25.51 -24.09 36.33
CA SER A 101 26.02 -23.93 37.70
C SER A 101 25.54 -25.06 38.60
N THR A 102 26.17 -25.26 39.72
CA THR A 102 25.79 -26.27 40.74
C THR A 102 24.76 -25.73 41.74
N ASP A 103 24.55 -24.41 41.78
CA ASP A 103 23.71 -23.70 42.75
C ASP A 103 22.51 -22.95 42.10
N ALA A 104 22.30 -23.17 40.83
CA ALA A 104 21.28 -22.46 40.05
C ALA A 104 21.51 -20.93 39.97
N SER A 105 22.73 -20.42 40.12
CA SER A 105 23.02 -18.98 40.06
C SER A 105 23.25 -18.48 38.63
N ALA A 106 23.79 -19.33 37.73
CA ALA A 106 24.10 -18.94 36.36
C ALA A 106 22.89 -19.03 35.46
N ALA A 107 22.42 -17.86 34.99
CA ALA A 107 21.32 -17.77 34.06
C ALA A 107 21.76 -17.92 32.61
N THR A 108 21.04 -18.68 31.81
CA THR A 108 21.10 -18.65 30.36
C THR A 108 19.97 -17.76 29.85
N THR A 109 20.29 -16.72 29.08
CA THR A 109 19.32 -15.75 28.57
C THR A 109 18.91 -16.10 27.14
N PHE A 110 17.64 -16.28 26.93
CA PHE A 110 17.00 -16.47 25.64
C PHE A 110 16.39 -15.14 25.21
N THR A 111 17.10 -14.37 24.39
CA THR A 111 16.64 -13.07 23.90
C THR A 111 15.86 -13.26 22.59
N PHE A 112 14.61 -12.85 22.56
CA PHE A 112 13.77 -12.98 21.38
C PHE A 112 14.23 -12.02 20.27
N PRO A 113 14.10 -12.41 18.99
CA PRO A 113 14.56 -11.60 17.85
C PRO A 113 13.80 -10.26 17.73
N SER A 114 12.59 -10.20 18.27
CA SER A 114 11.76 -9.01 18.41
C SER A 114 10.97 -9.11 19.71
N PRO A 115 10.58 -8.00 20.36
CA PRO A 115 9.72 -8.05 21.52
C PRO A 115 8.41 -8.78 21.21
N VAL A 116 8.04 -9.74 22.06
CA VAL A 116 6.87 -10.60 21.91
C VAL A 116 5.70 -9.97 22.63
N PHE A 117 4.65 -9.58 21.90
CA PHE A 117 3.44 -9.06 22.53
C PHE A 117 2.64 -10.18 23.21
N LEU A 118 2.32 -9.99 24.48
CA LEU A 118 1.47 -10.87 25.28
C LEU A 118 0.30 -10.06 25.81
N LYS A 119 -0.91 -10.55 25.53
CA LYS A 119 -2.17 -9.90 25.87
C LYS A 119 -2.44 -9.96 27.38
N GLU A 120 -3.09 -8.93 27.91
CA GLU A 120 -3.53 -8.90 29.30
C GLU A 120 -4.55 -10.00 29.63
N ASN A 121 -4.62 -10.36 30.89
CA ASN A 121 -5.57 -11.34 31.42
C ASN A 121 -5.53 -12.69 30.68
N THR A 122 -4.35 -13.05 30.18
CA THR A 122 -4.15 -14.26 29.37
C THR A 122 -3.02 -15.10 29.93
N GLU A 123 -3.24 -16.41 29.96
CA GLU A 123 -2.22 -17.39 30.33
C GLU A 123 -1.43 -17.83 29.10
N TYR A 124 -0.13 -17.83 29.23
CA TYR A 124 0.83 -18.32 28.25
C TYR A 124 1.76 -19.34 28.91
N CYS A 125 2.53 -20.05 28.10
CA CYS A 125 3.63 -20.86 28.59
C CYS A 125 4.89 -20.65 27.78
N PHE A 126 6.04 -20.85 28.43
CA PHE A 126 7.25 -21.13 27.67
C PHE A 126 7.48 -22.64 27.62
N VAL A 127 7.97 -23.09 26.47
CA VAL A 127 8.34 -24.49 26.22
C VAL A 127 9.84 -24.53 25.94
N ALA A 128 10.58 -25.24 26.78
CA ALA A 128 11.99 -25.51 26.58
C ALA A 128 12.17 -26.91 25.99
N LYS A 129 12.93 -27.01 24.91
CA LYS A 129 13.19 -28.30 24.24
C LYS A 129 14.57 -28.34 23.60
N SER A 130 15.12 -29.54 23.48
CA SER A 130 16.38 -29.83 22.79
C SER A 130 16.30 -31.20 22.10
N ASN A 131 17.22 -31.44 21.18
CA ASN A 131 17.44 -32.77 20.61
C ASN A 131 18.39 -33.62 21.48
N SER A 132 18.89 -33.11 22.63
CA SER A 132 19.75 -33.79 23.58
C SER A 132 19.05 -33.99 24.92
N ASP A 133 19.32 -35.10 25.55
CA ASP A 133 18.91 -35.45 26.92
C ASP A 133 19.90 -34.98 28.01
N GLU A 134 20.98 -34.35 27.61
CA GLU A 134 21.99 -33.86 28.51
C GLU A 134 21.62 -32.54 29.20
N TYR A 135 20.57 -31.87 28.73
CA TYR A 135 20.08 -30.66 29.36
C TYR A 135 19.21 -30.96 30.57
N THR A 136 19.62 -30.44 31.71
CA THR A 136 18.78 -30.46 32.93
C THR A 136 18.61 -29.06 33.48
N VAL A 137 17.36 -28.70 33.80
CA VAL A 137 16.99 -27.38 34.36
C VAL A 137 16.70 -27.48 35.83
N TYR A 138 16.90 -26.39 36.54
CA TYR A 138 16.54 -26.29 37.94
C TYR A 138 15.04 -26.07 38.12
N THR A 139 14.46 -26.86 39.02
CA THR A 139 13.06 -26.78 39.44
C THR A 139 12.96 -26.61 40.95
N ALA A 140 11.82 -26.14 41.43
CA ALA A 140 11.48 -26.08 42.83
C ALA A 140 10.25 -26.98 43.08
N ARG A 141 10.41 -27.98 43.98
CA ARG A 141 9.31 -28.91 44.31
C ARG A 141 8.86 -28.72 45.74
N MET A 142 7.53 -28.62 45.92
CA MET A 142 6.92 -28.51 47.24
C MET A 142 7.32 -29.68 48.15
N GLY A 143 7.67 -29.37 49.39
CA GLY A 143 8.08 -30.35 50.36
C GLY A 143 9.55 -30.79 50.28
N GLN A 144 10.32 -30.30 49.29
CA GLN A 144 11.77 -30.49 49.21
C GLN A 144 12.51 -29.33 49.83
N LYS A 145 13.78 -29.55 50.22
CA LYS A 145 14.64 -28.51 50.72
C LYS A 145 15.28 -27.74 49.59
N THR A 146 15.63 -26.48 49.87
CA THR A 146 16.46 -25.66 48.99
C THR A 146 17.85 -26.26 48.79
N LEU A 147 18.59 -25.87 47.72
CA LEU A 147 19.91 -26.43 47.40
C LEU A 147 20.95 -26.25 48.52
N ASP A 148 20.79 -25.21 49.33
CA ASP A 148 21.61 -24.94 50.52
C ASP A 148 21.14 -25.71 51.76
N ASP A 149 20.13 -26.57 51.64
CA ASP A 149 19.55 -27.42 52.67
C ASP A 149 18.94 -26.66 53.89
N ASN A 150 18.85 -25.32 53.79
CA ASN A 150 18.47 -24.45 54.92
C ASN A 150 16.97 -24.21 55.04
N ARG A 151 16.19 -24.39 53.99
CA ARG A 151 14.78 -24.05 53.99
C ARG A 151 13.95 -25.08 53.22
N LEU A 152 12.77 -25.38 53.76
CA LEU A 152 11.75 -26.18 53.09
C LEU A 152 10.95 -25.32 52.09
N ILE A 153 10.75 -25.79 50.87
CA ILE A 153 9.89 -25.17 49.88
C ILE A 153 8.43 -25.46 50.26
N SER A 154 7.75 -24.45 50.75
CA SER A 154 6.38 -24.58 51.31
C SER A 154 5.29 -23.93 50.48
N LYS A 155 5.66 -23.13 49.42
CA LYS A 155 4.73 -22.48 48.51
C LYS A 155 5.36 -22.18 47.18
N GLN A 156 4.52 -22.12 46.16
CA GLN A 156 4.86 -21.62 44.83
C GLN A 156 4.40 -20.15 44.74
N PRO A 157 5.28 -19.22 44.33
CA PRO A 157 4.99 -17.78 44.35
C PRO A 157 4.12 -17.31 43.19
N TYR A 158 3.97 -18.09 42.13
CA TYR A 158 3.29 -17.68 40.90
C TYR A 158 2.09 -18.59 40.59
N PHE A 159 1.06 -17.98 39.95
CA PHE A 159 0.01 -18.73 39.30
C PHE A 159 0.55 -19.33 38.01
N GLY A 160 0.65 -20.61 37.93
CA GLY A 160 1.12 -21.36 36.80
C GLY A 160 1.53 -22.74 37.20
N GLY A 161 1.67 -23.64 36.26
CA GLY A 161 2.08 -25.01 36.48
C GLY A 161 3.15 -25.45 35.54
N MET A 162 3.96 -26.40 35.96
CA MET A 162 4.90 -27.09 35.13
C MET A 162 4.22 -28.21 34.35
N PHE A 163 4.66 -28.44 33.12
CA PHE A 163 4.18 -29.50 32.25
C PHE A 163 5.34 -30.30 31.69
N LYS A 164 5.17 -31.63 31.64
CA LYS A 164 6.12 -32.56 31.02
C LYS A 164 5.47 -33.21 29.80
N SER A 165 6.24 -33.46 28.78
CA SER A 165 5.76 -34.10 27.56
C SER A 165 6.84 -34.98 26.95
N GLN A 166 6.44 -36.10 26.35
CA GLN A 166 7.35 -36.96 25.57
C GLN A 166 7.39 -36.61 24.10
N ASN A 167 6.39 -35.88 23.60
CA ASN A 167 6.20 -35.61 22.17
C ASN A 167 6.01 -34.13 21.83
N GLY A 168 5.96 -33.24 22.83
CA GLY A 168 5.74 -31.81 22.66
C GLY A 168 4.32 -31.41 22.27
N SER A 169 3.38 -32.37 22.26
CA SER A 169 1.95 -32.15 21.94
C SER A 169 0.99 -32.64 23.03
N THR A 170 1.34 -33.69 23.73
CA THR A 170 0.56 -34.20 24.86
C THR A 170 1.29 -33.87 26.15
N TRP A 171 0.61 -33.21 27.07
CA TRP A 171 1.22 -32.66 28.27
C TRP A 171 0.62 -33.27 29.55
N THR A 172 1.48 -33.52 30.51
CA THR A 172 1.11 -33.92 31.87
C THR A 172 1.44 -32.77 32.82
N ALA A 173 0.46 -32.29 33.55
CA ALA A 173 0.65 -31.22 34.52
C ALA A 173 1.32 -31.71 35.80
N GLU A 174 2.30 -31.00 36.31
CA GLU A 174 2.99 -31.21 37.57
C GLU A 174 2.65 -30.07 38.53
N GLN A 175 1.65 -30.28 39.39
CA GLN A 175 1.11 -29.22 40.25
C GLN A 175 2.04 -28.82 41.42
N ASN A 176 2.99 -29.64 41.75
CA ASN A 176 3.86 -29.45 42.92
C ASN A 176 5.29 -29.02 42.55
N GLU A 177 5.54 -28.75 41.29
CA GLU A 177 6.86 -28.47 40.78
C GLU A 177 6.82 -27.31 39.79
N ASP A 178 7.75 -26.35 39.93
CA ASP A 178 7.93 -25.20 39.01
C ASP A 178 9.35 -25.12 38.52
N ILE A 179 9.54 -24.70 37.27
CA ILE A 179 10.87 -24.42 36.69
C ILE A 179 11.38 -23.10 37.29
N LYS A 180 12.64 -23.03 37.60
CA LYS A 180 13.28 -21.75 37.92
C LYS A 180 13.48 -20.93 36.67
N PHE A 181 12.80 -19.78 36.58
CA PHE A 181 12.89 -18.89 35.45
C PHE A 181 12.83 -17.40 35.84
N LYS A 182 13.22 -16.54 34.93
CA LYS A 182 13.02 -15.09 35.03
C LYS A 182 12.65 -14.55 33.66
N MET A 183 11.62 -13.73 33.59
CA MET A 183 11.21 -13.04 32.37
C MET A 183 11.54 -11.57 32.45
N LYS A 184 11.93 -10.99 31.33
CA LYS A 184 12.16 -9.56 31.18
C LYS A 184 11.23 -9.03 30.12
N ARG A 185 10.59 -7.89 30.42
CA ARG A 185 9.74 -7.14 29.49
C ARG A 185 10.41 -5.88 29.06
N ALA A 186 9.98 -5.33 27.93
CA ALA A 186 10.32 -3.98 27.54
C ALA A 186 9.66 -2.96 28.48
N GLU A 187 10.31 -1.85 28.68
CA GLU A 187 9.79 -0.66 29.29
C GLU A 187 9.99 0.47 28.27
N PHE A 188 8.89 1.11 27.89
CA PHE A 188 8.87 2.17 26.88
C PHE A 188 8.83 3.52 27.56
N GLU A 189 9.44 4.52 26.93
CA GLU A 189 9.32 5.91 27.37
C GLU A 189 8.04 6.52 26.79
N ASN A 190 7.38 7.37 27.55
CA ASN A 190 6.21 8.14 27.09
C ASN A 190 6.66 9.32 26.21
N VAL A 191 7.30 9.00 25.10
CA VAL A 191 7.80 9.95 24.12
C VAL A 191 7.27 9.60 22.73
N THR A 192 7.31 10.55 21.84
CA THR A 192 7.01 10.32 20.44
C THR A 192 8.24 9.74 19.73
N GLY A 193 8.12 8.52 19.25
CA GLY A 193 9.08 7.90 18.34
C GLY A 193 8.68 8.12 16.89
N SER A 194 9.62 8.05 15.97
CA SER A 194 9.34 8.09 14.55
C SER A 194 10.17 7.09 13.75
N VAL A 195 9.55 6.54 12.72
CA VAL A 195 10.22 5.72 11.70
C VAL A 195 10.00 6.40 10.36
N THR A 196 11.09 6.69 9.66
CA THR A 196 11.03 7.25 8.31
C THR A 196 11.37 6.16 7.30
N LEU A 197 10.44 5.91 6.41
CA LEU A 197 10.57 4.96 5.31
C LEU A 197 10.81 5.73 4.03
N VAL A 198 11.70 5.24 3.18
CA VAL A 198 12.07 5.88 1.91
C VAL A 198 11.94 4.84 0.82
N ASN A 199 11.26 5.17 -0.27
CA ASN A 199 11.25 4.33 -1.45
C ASN A 199 12.47 4.62 -2.34
N ASP A 200 12.74 3.71 -3.27
CA ASP A 200 13.67 3.99 -4.35
C ASP A 200 13.18 5.14 -5.23
N THR A 201 14.11 5.85 -5.84
CA THR A 201 13.76 6.88 -6.81
C THR A 201 12.93 6.28 -7.93
N LEU A 202 11.76 6.88 -8.21
CA LEU A 202 10.90 6.43 -9.29
C LEU A 202 11.63 6.58 -10.62
N PRO A 203 11.61 5.54 -11.49
CA PRO A 203 12.37 5.56 -12.72
C PRO A 203 11.80 6.60 -13.69
N SER A 204 12.70 7.27 -14.40
CA SER A 204 12.35 8.08 -15.54
C SER A 204 11.85 7.18 -16.67
N LYS A 205 10.92 7.68 -17.49
CA LYS A 205 10.35 6.90 -18.59
C LYS A 205 11.16 7.06 -19.85
N THR A 206 11.73 5.97 -20.36
CA THR A 206 12.26 5.92 -21.72
C THR A 206 11.09 5.90 -22.71
N LEU A 207 11.09 6.83 -23.64
CA LEU A 207 10.07 6.97 -24.67
C LEU A 207 10.28 5.94 -25.80
N LYS A 208 9.26 5.78 -26.66
CA LYS A 208 9.39 4.94 -27.85
C LYS A 208 10.43 5.52 -28.82
N SER A 209 10.88 4.72 -29.76
CA SER A 209 11.82 5.18 -30.80
C SER A 209 11.23 6.35 -31.59
N ASN A 210 12.07 7.37 -31.81
CA ASN A 210 11.72 8.62 -32.49
C ASN A 210 10.46 9.29 -31.90
N PRO A 211 10.47 9.61 -30.60
CA PRO A 211 9.26 10.07 -29.90
C PRO A 211 8.97 11.55 -30.11
N MET A 212 9.71 12.22 -30.94
CA MET A 212 9.57 13.66 -31.17
C MET A 212 9.29 13.94 -32.63
N ARG A 213 8.55 15.01 -32.89
CA ARG A 213 8.24 15.49 -34.24
C ARG A 213 8.50 16.98 -34.35
N THR A 214 9.22 17.36 -35.41
CA THR A 214 9.49 18.72 -35.77
C THR A 214 8.63 19.16 -36.95
N THR A 215 8.44 20.47 -37.06
CA THR A 215 7.91 21.15 -38.26
C THR A 215 8.97 22.12 -38.77
N SER A 216 9.27 22.07 -40.05
CA SER A 216 10.27 22.95 -40.67
C SER A 216 9.96 24.43 -40.40
N GLY A 217 10.97 25.19 -39.99
CA GLY A 217 10.85 26.59 -39.60
C GLY A 217 10.28 26.85 -38.20
N SER A 218 9.98 25.80 -37.43
CA SER A 218 9.44 25.92 -36.07
C SER A 218 10.48 25.58 -35.00
N ASP A 219 10.45 26.30 -33.89
CA ASP A 219 11.17 26.03 -32.65
C ASP A 219 10.33 25.19 -31.64
N VAL A 220 9.12 24.80 -32.05
CA VAL A 220 8.25 23.93 -31.27
C VAL A 220 8.44 22.48 -31.69
N VAL A 221 8.67 21.61 -30.72
CA VAL A 221 8.83 20.17 -30.91
C VAL A 221 7.72 19.44 -30.20
N ARG A 222 6.94 18.62 -30.93
CA ARG A 222 5.97 17.74 -30.37
C ARG A 222 6.63 16.49 -29.80
N VAL A 223 6.29 16.16 -28.53
CA VAL A 223 6.78 14.98 -27.83
C VAL A 223 5.64 13.96 -27.67
N PHE A 224 5.83 12.75 -28.17
CA PHE A 224 4.92 11.63 -27.99
C PHE A 224 5.31 10.84 -26.74
N HIS A 225 4.54 11.02 -25.70
CA HIS A 225 4.77 10.45 -24.38
C HIS A 225 3.49 9.79 -23.88
N LYS A 226 3.33 8.51 -24.20
CA LYS A 226 2.13 7.77 -23.83
C LYS A 226 1.96 7.71 -22.31
N ASN A 227 0.73 7.96 -21.84
CA ASN A 227 0.37 7.90 -20.42
C ASN A 227 1.17 8.87 -19.55
N HIS A 228 1.46 10.08 -20.02
CA HIS A 228 2.20 11.05 -19.23
C HIS A 228 1.37 11.66 -18.07
N GLY A 229 0.03 11.65 -18.14
CA GLY A 229 -0.85 12.15 -17.08
C GLY A 229 -0.76 13.66 -16.79
N MET A 230 0.04 14.40 -17.56
CA MET A 230 0.11 15.86 -17.45
C MET A 230 -1.13 16.47 -18.08
N HIS A 231 -1.60 17.56 -17.48
CA HIS A 231 -2.70 18.36 -18.00
C HIS A 231 -2.42 19.84 -17.70
N GLY A 232 -2.87 20.72 -18.57
CA GLY A 232 -2.61 22.15 -18.47
C GLY A 232 -1.15 22.54 -18.78
N THR A 233 -0.84 23.79 -18.57
CA THR A 233 0.44 24.40 -18.91
C THR A 233 1.45 24.45 -17.78
N SER A 234 1.06 24.10 -16.57
CA SER A 234 1.87 24.23 -15.35
C SER A 234 2.77 23.02 -15.05
N ASN A 235 2.90 22.09 -15.98
CA ASN A 235 3.69 20.89 -15.76
C ASN A 235 5.13 21.08 -16.26
N ASN A 236 6.07 20.63 -15.46
CA ASN A 236 7.48 20.61 -15.81
C ASN A 236 7.88 19.23 -16.31
N VAL A 237 8.66 19.19 -17.37
CA VAL A 237 9.23 17.95 -17.89
C VAL A 237 10.69 18.15 -18.22
N THR A 238 11.53 17.22 -17.82
CA THR A 238 12.93 17.17 -18.21
C THR A 238 13.11 16.14 -19.32
N ILE A 239 13.63 16.58 -20.45
CA ILE A 239 13.99 15.73 -21.59
C ILE A 239 15.49 15.49 -21.54
N SER A 240 15.90 14.26 -21.75
CA SER A 240 17.30 13.85 -21.81
C SER A 240 17.49 12.65 -22.74
N GLY A 241 18.74 12.24 -22.95
CA GLY A 241 19.07 11.06 -23.75
C GLY A 241 19.28 11.32 -25.24
N LEU A 242 19.13 12.55 -25.71
CA LEU A 242 19.58 12.90 -27.07
C LEU A 242 21.08 13.13 -27.06
N GLY A 243 21.77 12.67 -28.09
CA GLY A 243 23.21 12.94 -28.25
C GLY A 243 23.46 14.44 -28.36
N ALA A 244 24.23 15.00 -27.43
CA ALA A 244 24.43 16.46 -27.32
C ALA A 244 24.92 17.10 -28.62
N SER A 245 25.84 16.44 -29.34
CA SER A 245 26.41 16.92 -30.62
C SER A 245 25.67 16.38 -31.85
N THR A 246 24.64 15.57 -31.66
CA THR A 246 23.86 15.00 -32.76
C THR A 246 22.81 16.00 -33.20
N THR A 247 22.68 16.19 -34.51
CA THR A 247 21.66 17.07 -35.09
C THR A 247 20.43 16.25 -35.49
N TYR A 248 19.29 16.67 -35.02
CA TYR A 248 17.98 16.06 -35.30
C TYR A 248 17.13 17.08 -36.06
N ASN A 249 16.88 16.82 -37.33
CA ASN A 249 16.11 17.74 -38.21
C ASN A 249 16.56 19.22 -38.14
N GLY A 250 17.86 19.45 -37.99
CA GLY A 250 18.44 20.79 -37.89
C GLY A 250 18.64 21.34 -36.48
N ILE A 251 18.12 20.67 -35.45
CA ILE A 251 18.26 21.06 -34.04
C ILE A 251 19.27 20.14 -33.37
N THR A 252 20.21 20.68 -32.61
CA THR A 252 21.16 19.85 -31.85
C THR A 252 20.51 19.23 -30.62
N GLY A 253 20.94 18.01 -30.24
CA GLY A 253 20.41 17.34 -29.05
C GLY A 253 20.66 18.16 -27.78
N SER A 254 21.72 18.93 -27.68
CA SER A 254 21.99 19.83 -26.55
C SER A 254 20.94 20.94 -26.41
N SER A 255 20.35 21.41 -27.50
CA SER A 255 19.28 22.41 -27.47
C SER A 255 17.90 21.81 -27.05
N ILE A 256 17.74 20.50 -27.20
CA ILE A 256 16.50 19.78 -26.83
C ILE A 256 16.58 19.21 -25.42
N ASN A 257 17.75 18.70 -25.02
CA ASN A 257 17.95 18.22 -23.67
C ASN A 257 17.84 19.38 -22.67
N GLY A 258 16.87 19.28 -21.76
CA GLY A 258 16.66 20.37 -20.82
C GLY A 258 15.37 20.18 -20.01
N THR A 259 15.15 21.08 -19.08
CA THR A 259 13.91 21.14 -18.29
C THR A 259 13.00 22.23 -18.85
N TYR A 260 11.82 21.82 -19.24
CA TYR A 260 10.77 22.68 -19.76
C TYR A 260 9.77 22.96 -18.66
N THR A 261 9.69 24.22 -18.25
CA THR A 261 8.78 24.67 -17.17
C THR A 261 7.38 25.01 -17.69
N SER A 262 7.20 24.99 -18.99
CA SER A 262 5.93 25.21 -19.67
C SER A 262 5.83 24.28 -20.87
N ILE A 263 4.69 23.61 -20.98
CA ILE A 263 4.34 22.78 -22.13
C ILE A 263 3.05 23.30 -22.73
N SER A 264 2.82 23.02 -24.00
CA SER A 264 1.61 23.47 -24.71
C SER A 264 0.99 22.33 -25.51
N ASN A 265 -0.20 22.55 -26.06
CA ASN A 265 -0.93 21.57 -26.88
C ASN A 265 -0.92 20.15 -26.26
N VAL A 266 -1.15 20.07 -24.95
CA VAL A 266 -1.18 18.82 -24.18
C VAL A 266 -2.36 17.99 -24.62
N THR A 267 -2.09 16.76 -25.03
CA THR A 267 -3.09 15.76 -25.36
C THR A 267 -2.93 14.56 -24.42
N LEU A 268 -3.72 13.53 -24.64
CA LEU A 268 -3.65 12.30 -23.87
C LEU A 268 -2.25 11.66 -23.87
N ASP A 269 -1.55 11.72 -25.00
CA ASP A 269 -0.29 11.01 -25.23
C ASP A 269 0.79 11.89 -25.87
N SER A 270 0.63 13.22 -25.90
CA SER A 270 1.64 14.14 -26.44
C SER A 270 1.52 15.54 -25.87
N TYR A 271 2.57 16.30 -25.99
CA TYR A 271 2.64 17.73 -25.65
C TYR A 271 3.70 18.39 -26.51
N ASP A 272 3.68 19.72 -26.58
CA ASP A 272 4.67 20.51 -27.26
C ASP A 272 5.62 21.17 -26.27
N ILE A 273 6.90 21.14 -26.58
CA ILE A 273 7.96 21.89 -25.91
C ILE A 273 8.51 22.94 -26.84
N GLN A 274 8.85 24.10 -26.30
CA GLN A 274 9.51 25.17 -27.06
C GLN A 274 10.99 25.13 -26.77
N ILE A 275 11.78 25.01 -27.86
CA ILE A 275 13.24 24.96 -27.76
C ILE A 275 13.74 26.36 -27.46
N ALA A 276 14.62 26.50 -26.47
CA ALA A 276 15.33 27.74 -26.20
C ALA A 276 16.32 28.04 -27.33
N ASP A 277 16.69 29.31 -27.45
CA ASP A 277 17.75 29.80 -28.37
C ASP A 277 17.40 29.88 -29.86
N SER A 278 16.14 30.12 -30.22
CA SER A 278 15.75 30.33 -31.63
C SER A 278 16.23 29.25 -32.62
N SER A 279 16.55 28.06 -32.10
CA SER A 279 16.90 26.92 -32.95
C SER A 279 15.65 26.37 -33.63
N THR A 280 15.49 26.69 -34.90
CA THR A 280 14.35 26.19 -35.68
C THR A 280 14.74 24.94 -36.46
N ALA A 281 13.77 24.02 -36.59
CA ALA A 281 13.95 22.82 -37.38
C ALA A 281 14.12 23.16 -38.86
N THR A 282 15.08 22.55 -39.52
CA THR A 282 15.29 22.70 -40.97
C THR A 282 14.43 21.76 -41.80
N SER A 283 13.87 20.73 -41.17
CA SER A 283 12.97 19.75 -41.80
C SER A 283 11.89 19.27 -40.85
N SER A 284 10.77 18.83 -41.42
CA SER A 284 9.68 18.18 -40.69
C SER A 284 9.91 16.68 -40.62
N GLY A 285 9.61 16.07 -39.50
CA GLY A 285 9.67 14.60 -39.36
C GLY A 285 9.87 14.12 -37.95
N ASP A 286 9.78 12.82 -37.77
CA ASP A 286 9.99 12.13 -36.51
C ASP A 286 11.48 12.01 -36.19
N MET A 287 11.85 12.19 -34.93
CA MET A 287 13.25 12.23 -34.51
C MET A 287 13.42 11.77 -33.05
N GLY A 288 14.70 11.68 -32.63
CA GLY A 288 15.11 11.50 -31.24
C GLY A 288 15.79 10.15 -30.96
N GLY A 289 15.60 9.15 -31.83
CA GLY A 289 16.16 7.80 -31.60
C GLY A 289 15.44 7.03 -30.48
N SER A 290 16.11 6.05 -29.89
CA SER A 290 15.52 5.14 -28.90
C SER A 290 15.94 5.42 -27.45
N SER A 291 16.77 6.43 -27.22
CA SER A 291 17.35 6.74 -25.91
C SER A 291 16.72 7.94 -25.20
N VAL A 292 15.68 8.53 -25.80
CA VAL A 292 15.02 9.71 -25.22
C VAL A 292 14.29 9.33 -23.94
N VAL A 293 14.59 10.07 -22.88
CA VAL A 293 14.00 9.91 -21.56
C VAL A 293 13.22 11.17 -21.21
N ALA A 294 11.98 11.00 -20.77
CA ALA A 294 11.18 12.06 -20.20
C ALA A 294 11.00 11.84 -18.70
N THR A 295 11.29 12.87 -17.93
CA THR A 295 11.07 12.90 -16.49
C THR A 295 10.18 14.08 -16.17
N GLN A 296 8.98 13.83 -15.70
CA GLN A 296 8.07 14.89 -15.28
C GLN A 296 8.24 15.19 -13.80
N ASN A 297 7.89 16.40 -13.38
CA ASN A 297 7.98 16.82 -11.98
C ASN A 297 6.90 16.18 -11.10
N ARG A 298 5.84 15.66 -11.70
CA ARG A 298 4.75 14.95 -11.00
C ARG A 298 4.51 13.61 -11.67
N MET A 299 4.72 12.55 -10.91
CA MET A 299 4.62 11.18 -11.41
C MET A 299 3.39 10.44 -10.87
N TYR A 300 2.67 11.02 -9.91
CA TYR A 300 1.48 10.44 -9.31
C TYR A 300 0.61 11.52 -8.65
N ASP A 301 -0.68 11.21 -8.51
CA ASP A 301 -1.69 12.08 -7.91
C ASP A 301 -2.12 11.60 -6.53
N VAL A 302 -2.15 10.29 -6.35
CA VAL A 302 -2.58 9.65 -5.11
C VAL A 302 -1.55 8.63 -4.69
N SER A 303 -1.22 8.62 -3.42
CA SER A 303 -0.39 7.61 -2.78
C SER A 303 -1.18 6.87 -1.74
N MET A 304 -1.17 5.54 -1.81
CA MET A 304 -1.79 4.67 -0.82
C MET A 304 -0.73 3.77 -0.22
N LEU A 305 -0.52 3.91 1.09
CA LEU A 305 0.38 3.08 1.87
C LEU A 305 -0.39 1.88 2.41
N ASN A 306 0.08 0.69 2.09
CA ASN A 306 -0.33 -0.53 2.77
C ASN A 306 0.72 -0.88 3.80
N ILE A 307 0.34 -0.91 5.06
CA ILE A 307 1.24 -1.20 6.16
C ILE A 307 0.58 -2.15 7.14
N GLN A 308 1.30 -3.18 7.54
CA GLN A 308 0.87 -4.00 8.66
C GLN A 308 1.35 -3.37 9.96
N SER A 309 0.41 -3.01 10.79
CA SER A 309 0.66 -2.38 12.08
C SER A 309 -0.26 -2.92 13.14
N MET A 310 0.18 -2.83 14.37
CA MET A 310 -0.57 -3.20 15.54
C MET A 310 -0.64 -2.00 16.48
N THR A 311 -1.84 -1.61 16.84
CA THR A 311 -2.09 -0.64 17.91
C THR A 311 -2.85 -1.33 19.03
N VAL A 312 -2.36 -1.20 20.24
CA VAL A 312 -3.06 -1.63 21.46
C VAL A 312 -3.63 -0.39 22.17
N PRO A 313 -4.56 -0.52 23.12
CA PRO A 313 -5.00 0.63 23.91
C PRO A 313 -3.82 1.44 24.45
N ASP A 314 -3.99 2.74 24.57
CA ASP A 314 -2.97 3.71 24.97
C ASP A 314 -1.85 3.94 23.95
N THR A 315 -1.96 3.40 22.74
CA THR A 315 -0.97 3.58 21.66
C THR A 315 -1.62 4.14 20.40
N ASN A 316 -0.83 4.88 19.60
CA ASN A 316 -1.29 5.41 18.32
C ASN A 316 -0.16 5.47 17.29
N ILE A 317 -0.51 5.38 16.00
CA ILE A 317 0.40 5.58 14.87
C ILE A 317 -0.20 6.64 13.96
N GLY A 318 0.52 7.75 13.80
CA GLY A 318 0.26 8.76 12.79
C GLY A 318 1.11 8.51 11.55
N TYR A 319 0.59 8.89 10.39
CA TYR A 319 1.29 8.75 9.13
C TYR A 319 1.33 10.07 8.38
N SER A 320 2.48 10.39 7.80
CA SER A 320 2.63 11.50 6.88
C SER A 320 3.49 11.09 5.68
N ILE A 321 3.29 11.78 4.56
CA ILE A 321 4.05 11.57 3.32
C ILE A 321 4.64 12.89 2.88
N ARG A 322 5.89 12.84 2.43
CA ARG A 322 6.56 13.95 1.78
C ARG A 322 7.14 13.50 0.45
N PRO A 323 6.60 13.96 -0.69
CA PRO A 323 7.19 13.70 -1.99
C PRO A 323 8.50 14.50 -2.15
N THR A 324 9.50 13.88 -2.77
CA THR A 324 10.82 14.49 -2.97
C THR A 324 11.30 14.33 -4.39
N SER A 325 12.29 15.12 -4.79
CA SER A 325 12.92 15.00 -6.10
C SER A 325 13.97 13.89 -6.19
N GLY A 326 14.24 13.20 -5.12
CA GLY A 326 15.16 12.08 -5.01
C GLY A 326 15.15 11.47 -3.61
N LYS A 327 16.03 10.50 -3.34
CA LYS A 327 16.13 9.84 -2.03
C LYS A 327 16.60 10.78 -0.91
N SER A 328 17.24 11.87 -1.24
CA SER A 328 17.70 12.84 -0.25
C SER A 328 16.57 13.74 0.20
N VAL A 329 16.52 14.04 1.48
CA VAL A 329 15.61 15.04 2.03
C VAL A 329 16.10 16.42 1.64
N HIS A 330 15.24 17.23 1.04
CA HIS A 330 15.59 18.55 0.56
C HIS A 330 14.99 19.69 1.37
N GLY A 331 14.11 19.41 2.29
CA GLY A 331 13.62 20.38 3.29
C GLY A 331 12.62 21.40 2.77
N ALA A 332 12.47 21.54 1.46
CA ALA A 332 11.54 22.49 0.83
C ALA A 332 10.20 21.85 0.42
N GLU A 333 10.15 20.53 0.43
CA GLU A 333 8.95 19.79 0.04
C GLU A 333 7.91 19.79 1.15
N THR A 334 6.66 19.95 0.76
CA THR A 334 5.53 19.97 1.68
C THR A 334 5.22 18.55 2.19
N GLU A 335 4.99 18.43 3.48
CA GLU A 335 4.56 17.19 4.12
C GLU A 335 3.04 17.13 4.21
N PHE A 336 2.46 16.00 3.84
CA PHE A 336 1.02 15.75 3.85
C PHE A 336 0.68 14.66 4.86
N SER A 337 -0.35 14.90 5.66
CA SER A 337 -0.90 13.87 6.54
C SER A 337 -1.67 12.83 5.74
N LEU A 338 -1.46 11.56 6.07
CA LEU A 338 -2.22 10.45 5.52
C LEU A 338 -3.34 10.06 6.49
N THR A 339 -4.52 9.83 5.95
CA THR A 339 -5.67 9.38 6.72
C THR A 339 -5.85 7.88 6.59
N ALA A 340 -5.98 7.17 7.71
CA ALA A 340 -6.29 5.76 7.70
C ALA A 340 -7.66 5.50 7.05
N LYS A 341 -7.70 4.62 6.06
CA LYS A 341 -8.92 4.24 5.32
C LYS A 341 -9.57 2.97 5.85
N SER A 342 -8.87 2.20 6.65
CA SER A 342 -9.39 1.07 7.41
C SER A 342 -9.20 1.33 8.90
N SER A 343 -10.08 0.79 9.71
CA SER A 343 -9.88 0.79 11.16
C SER A 343 -8.57 0.08 11.48
N ALA A 344 -7.77 0.66 12.36
CA ALA A 344 -6.62 -0.04 12.91
C ALA A 344 -7.11 -1.35 13.55
N VAL A 345 -6.41 -2.44 13.26
CA VAL A 345 -6.74 -3.72 13.88
C VAL A 345 -6.49 -3.60 15.38
N ASN A 346 -7.55 -3.70 16.15
CA ASN A 346 -7.43 -3.73 17.59
C ASN A 346 -7.08 -5.17 18.01
N VAL A 347 -5.82 -5.42 18.29
CA VAL A 347 -5.32 -6.74 18.71
C VAL A 347 -6.00 -7.26 19.97
N VAL A 348 -6.53 -6.37 20.82
CA VAL A 348 -7.26 -6.74 22.03
C VAL A 348 -8.57 -7.47 21.73
N ALA A 349 -9.16 -7.24 20.57
CA ALA A 349 -10.41 -7.87 20.16
C ALA A 349 -10.22 -9.26 19.53
N ASN A 350 -9.00 -9.65 19.17
CA ASN A 350 -8.75 -10.87 18.41
C ASN A 350 -7.61 -11.69 19.03
N ASP A 351 -7.96 -12.88 19.50
CA ASP A 351 -7.10 -13.68 20.39
C ASP A 351 -5.88 -14.30 19.70
N ASN A 352 -5.86 -14.41 18.38
CA ASN A 352 -4.89 -15.25 17.68
C ASN A 352 -4.11 -14.57 16.56
N ILE A 353 -4.39 -13.30 16.26
CA ILE A 353 -3.82 -12.66 15.07
C ILE A 353 -3.03 -11.42 15.48
N TYR A 354 -1.75 -11.48 15.23
CA TYR A 354 -0.81 -10.42 15.55
C TYR A 354 -0.94 -9.26 14.57
N PHE A 355 -1.10 -9.57 13.28
CA PHE A 355 -1.34 -8.63 12.20
C PHE A 355 -2.45 -9.20 11.30
N GLU A 356 -3.67 -8.73 11.45
CA GLU A 356 -4.81 -9.31 10.72
C GLU A 356 -4.88 -8.89 9.26
N ALA A 357 -4.73 -7.62 9.03
CA ALA A 357 -4.83 -7.05 7.69
C ALA A 357 -3.94 -5.82 7.58
N PRO A 358 -3.41 -5.51 6.39
CA PRO A 358 -2.69 -4.28 6.18
C PRO A 358 -3.64 -3.09 6.37
N ASN A 359 -3.23 -2.12 7.18
CA ASN A 359 -3.90 -0.83 7.23
C ASN A 359 -3.60 -0.08 5.94
N MET A 360 -4.66 0.39 5.29
CA MET A 360 -4.52 1.27 4.15
C MET A 360 -4.63 2.71 4.63
N VAL A 361 -3.59 3.48 4.40
CA VAL A 361 -3.56 4.92 4.63
C VAL A 361 -3.39 5.64 3.30
N ALA A 362 -4.10 6.72 3.09
CA ALA A 362 -4.08 7.44 1.84
C ALA A 362 -4.16 8.95 2.07
N SER A 363 -3.54 9.71 1.16
CA SER A 363 -3.75 11.15 1.06
C SER A 363 -5.04 11.43 0.30
N ASP A 364 -5.90 12.27 0.87
CA ASP A 364 -7.11 12.78 0.22
C ASP A 364 -6.88 14.10 -0.51
N ILE A 365 -5.70 14.71 -0.37
CA ILE A 365 -5.44 16.11 -0.75
C ILE A 365 -4.28 16.18 -1.74
N ASN A 366 -4.26 15.32 -2.75
CA ASN A 366 -3.23 15.41 -3.78
C ASN A 366 -3.69 16.35 -4.91
N GLN A 367 -3.53 17.63 -4.70
CA GLN A 367 -3.72 18.60 -5.77
C GLN A 367 -2.50 18.67 -6.67
N THR A 368 -2.71 19.01 -7.94
CA THR A 368 -1.67 18.99 -8.97
C THR A 368 -0.47 19.88 -8.68
N ASN A 369 -0.66 20.94 -7.91
CA ASN A 369 0.39 21.92 -7.54
C ASN A 369 0.91 21.75 -6.12
N GLU A 370 0.42 20.79 -5.36
CA GLU A 370 0.80 20.58 -3.96
C GLU A 370 1.89 19.52 -3.80
N MET A 371 1.96 18.53 -4.70
CA MET A 371 3.01 17.53 -4.71
C MET A 371 4.14 17.92 -5.66
N SER A 372 5.15 18.58 -5.16
CA SER A 372 6.39 18.85 -5.87
C SER A 372 7.42 17.75 -5.63
N GLY A 373 8.37 17.58 -6.54
CA GLY A 373 9.50 16.69 -6.35
C GLY A 373 9.21 15.19 -6.42
N SER A 374 8.35 14.77 -7.28
CA SER A 374 7.70 13.45 -7.37
C SER A 374 8.53 12.28 -7.89
N LYS A 375 9.83 12.22 -7.63
CA LYS A 375 10.67 11.06 -8.01
C LYS A 375 10.83 10.03 -6.89
N SER A 376 10.59 10.45 -5.66
CA SER A 376 10.72 9.65 -4.47
C SER A 376 9.76 10.17 -3.41
N LEU A 377 9.62 9.45 -2.33
CA LEU A 377 8.82 9.89 -1.21
C LEU A 377 9.38 9.36 0.11
N PHE A 378 9.14 10.13 1.15
CA PHE A 378 9.35 9.74 2.53
C PHE A 378 8.00 9.52 3.18
N VAL A 379 7.86 8.41 3.88
CA VAL A 379 6.73 8.15 4.76
C VAL A 379 7.22 8.18 6.18
N THR A 380 6.70 9.10 6.97
CA THR A 380 6.99 9.19 8.40
C THR A 380 5.85 8.55 9.17
N CYS A 381 6.18 7.53 9.94
CA CYS A 381 5.27 6.90 10.88
C CYS A 381 5.62 7.42 12.29
N THR A 382 4.69 8.11 12.91
CA THR A 382 4.83 8.67 14.25
C THR A 382 4.18 7.73 15.26
N LEU A 383 4.98 7.17 16.17
CA LEU A 383 4.53 6.19 17.16
C LEU A 383 4.45 6.87 18.52
N THR A 384 3.30 6.73 19.18
CA THR A 384 3.08 7.30 20.51
C THR A 384 2.50 6.27 21.45
N THR A 385 2.89 6.34 22.71
CA THR A 385 2.27 5.59 23.80
C THR A 385 2.10 6.46 25.03
N SER A 386 1.02 6.26 25.77
CA SER A 386 0.79 6.81 27.08
C SER A 386 1.02 5.79 28.21
N ASN A 387 1.43 4.57 27.86
CA ASN A 387 1.64 3.47 28.78
C ASN A 387 3.03 2.86 28.57
N THR A 388 3.87 2.91 29.59
CA THR A 388 5.27 2.42 29.52
C THR A 388 5.42 0.92 29.29
N LYS A 389 4.35 0.16 29.35
CA LYS A 389 4.37 -1.31 29.16
C LYS A 389 4.12 -1.75 27.72
N VAL A 390 3.55 -0.87 26.89
CA VAL A 390 3.12 -1.17 25.52
C VAL A 390 3.60 -0.12 24.54
N SER A 391 3.76 -0.53 23.30
CA SER A 391 4.11 0.33 22.16
C SER A 391 3.31 -0.09 20.95
N PRO A 392 3.00 0.81 20.02
CA PRO A 392 2.52 0.39 18.71
C PRO A 392 3.66 -0.30 17.96
N VAL A 393 3.31 -1.15 17.02
CA VAL A 393 4.27 -1.94 16.23
C VAL A 393 3.99 -1.78 14.75
N ILE A 394 5.04 -1.61 13.96
CA ILE A 394 5.01 -1.61 12.50
C ILE A 394 5.85 -2.77 11.98
N ASP A 395 5.28 -3.58 11.10
CA ASP A 395 6.02 -4.63 10.40
C ASP A 395 6.70 -4.03 9.16
N THR A 396 7.98 -3.74 9.29
CA THR A 396 8.77 -3.12 8.21
C THR A 396 9.03 -4.05 7.03
N GLN A 397 8.76 -5.34 7.15
CA GLN A 397 8.90 -6.31 6.06
C GLN A 397 7.64 -6.43 5.19
N ARG A 398 6.51 -5.91 5.68
CA ARG A 398 5.21 -5.99 5.03
C ARG A 398 4.64 -4.61 4.76
N ILE A 399 5.44 -3.79 4.10
CA ILE A 399 5.06 -2.45 3.67
C ILE A 399 5.09 -2.41 2.15
N SER A 400 4.05 -1.86 1.56
CA SER A 400 3.99 -1.55 0.14
C SER A 400 3.29 -0.21 -0.06
N MET A 401 3.62 0.45 -1.15
CA MET A 401 2.96 1.68 -1.55
C MET A 401 2.43 1.53 -2.97
N ILE A 402 1.21 2.00 -3.16
CA ILE A 402 0.58 2.12 -4.47
C ILE A 402 0.52 3.60 -4.80
N THR A 403 1.11 3.98 -5.91
CA THR A 403 0.99 5.32 -6.47
C THR A 403 0.07 5.29 -7.68
N ILE A 404 -0.85 6.23 -7.77
CA ILE A 404 -1.84 6.31 -8.83
C ILE A 404 -1.72 7.66 -9.49
N GLN A 405 -1.71 7.65 -10.82
CA GLN A 405 -1.84 8.85 -11.65
C GLN A 405 -3.20 8.79 -12.33
N ASN A 406 -4.05 9.78 -12.06
CA ASN A 406 -5.35 9.90 -12.71
C ASN A 406 -5.20 10.69 -14.02
N ARG A 407 -6.05 10.37 -14.98
CA ARG A 407 -6.16 11.07 -16.25
C ARG A 407 -7.51 11.76 -16.29
N LEU A 408 -7.48 13.06 -16.08
CA LEU A 408 -8.69 13.87 -15.98
C LEU A 408 -8.46 15.17 -16.71
N ASN A 409 -9.37 15.56 -17.60
CA ASN A 409 -9.31 16.85 -18.24
C ASN A 409 -9.79 17.95 -17.31
N SER A 410 -9.34 19.19 -17.58
CA SER A 410 -9.84 20.34 -16.83
C SER A 410 -11.33 20.54 -17.02
N ALA A 411 -12.00 20.93 -15.95
CA ALA A 411 -13.41 21.34 -15.99
C ALA A 411 -13.62 22.73 -16.64
N THR A 412 -12.55 23.51 -16.84
CA THR A 412 -12.67 24.87 -17.33
C THR A 412 -12.22 24.99 -18.76
N SER A 413 -13.03 25.67 -19.59
CA SER A 413 -12.71 25.96 -21.00
C SER A 413 -11.50 26.89 -21.16
N SER A 414 -11.14 27.64 -20.14
CA SER A 414 -9.94 28.49 -20.15
C SER A 414 -8.65 27.71 -20.04
N ASN A 415 -8.70 26.46 -19.67
CA ASN A 415 -7.53 25.60 -19.53
C ASN A 415 -7.33 24.76 -20.79
N THR A 416 -7.23 25.47 -21.90
CA THR A 416 -6.78 24.92 -23.17
C THR A 416 -5.40 24.43 -22.98
N PRO A 417 -4.83 23.43 -23.29
CA PRO A 417 -5.09 22.40 -24.27
C PRO A 417 -5.93 21.21 -23.77
N ASP A 418 -6.34 21.25 -22.54
CA ASP A 418 -7.10 20.15 -21.94
C ASP A 418 -8.59 20.21 -22.26
N PHE A 419 -9.10 21.37 -22.63
CA PHE A 419 -10.50 21.50 -23.05
C PHE A 419 -10.71 20.85 -24.42
N LYS A 420 -11.77 20.11 -24.54
CA LYS A 420 -12.14 19.38 -25.76
C LYS A 420 -13.60 19.62 -26.10
N ASP A 421 -13.84 19.67 -27.42
CA ASP A 421 -15.19 19.66 -27.96
C ASP A 421 -15.76 18.23 -27.88
N ASP A 422 -16.64 18.04 -26.93
CA ASP A 422 -17.26 16.75 -26.66
C ASP A 422 -18.48 16.47 -27.54
N GLU A 423 -18.93 17.43 -28.38
CA GLU A 423 -20.07 17.27 -29.27
C GLU A 423 -19.73 16.55 -30.58
N GLN A 424 -18.47 16.52 -30.97
CA GLN A 424 -18.05 15.88 -32.22
C GLN A 424 -18.35 14.38 -32.26
N SER A 425 -18.76 13.87 -33.44
CA SER A 425 -19.13 12.47 -33.66
C SER A 425 -17.97 11.50 -33.33
N SER A 426 -16.72 11.88 -33.62
CA SER A 426 -15.54 11.10 -33.28
C SER A 426 -15.30 10.97 -31.77
N GLY A 427 -16.17 11.52 -30.93
CA GLY A 427 -15.91 11.75 -29.53
C GLY A 427 -14.91 12.90 -29.37
N SER A 428 -14.47 13.15 -28.19
CA SER A 428 -13.39 14.10 -27.95
C SER A 428 -12.09 13.40 -27.63
N SER A 429 -11.02 14.17 -27.47
CA SER A 429 -9.77 13.67 -26.88
C SER A 429 -9.76 13.77 -25.34
N SER A 430 -10.90 13.98 -24.71
CA SER A 430 -11.04 13.94 -23.25
C SER A 430 -10.54 12.61 -22.69
N ALA A 431 -9.81 12.66 -21.57
CA ALA A 431 -9.12 11.49 -21.03
C ALA A 431 -10.10 10.47 -20.39
N ALA A 432 -11.15 10.98 -19.74
CA ALA A 432 -12.08 10.16 -18.98
C ALA A 432 -13.48 10.22 -19.61
N ILE A 433 -13.72 9.30 -20.53
CA ILE A 433 -14.99 9.19 -21.26
C ILE A 433 -15.54 7.76 -21.10
N TYR A 434 -16.84 7.69 -20.89
CA TYR A 434 -17.59 6.45 -20.99
C TYR A 434 -18.70 6.58 -22.03
N CYS A 435 -18.77 5.67 -23.00
CA CYS A 435 -19.86 5.60 -23.98
C CYS A 435 -20.58 4.26 -23.84
N THR A 436 -21.91 4.30 -23.81
CA THR A 436 -22.72 3.09 -23.88
C THR A 436 -22.63 2.46 -25.27
N ARG A 437 -23.00 1.21 -25.39
CA ARG A 437 -23.37 0.65 -26.70
C ARG A 437 -24.65 1.30 -27.18
N PRO A 438 -24.93 1.32 -28.51
CA PRO A 438 -26.24 1.70 -28.99
C PRO A 438 -27.33 0.85 -28.36
N VAL A 439 -28.33 1.50 -27.82
CA VAL A 439 -29.54 0.86 -27.30
C VAL A 439 -30.61 0.99 -28.36
N VAL A 440 -31.11 -0.12 -28.89
CA VAL A 440 -32.16 -0.16 -29.89
C VAL A 440 -33.52 -0.31 -29.19
N LEU A 441 -34.48 0.46 -29.63
CA LEU A 441 -35.85 0.50 -29.10
C LEU A 441 -36.81 -0.22 -30.06
N ASP A 442 -37.80 -0.87 -29.49
CA ASP A 442 -38.88 -1.50 -30.27
C ASP A 442 -39.84 -0.46 -30.87
N ASN A 443 -39.99 0.70 -30.22
CA ASN A 443 -40.83 1.80 -30.65
C ASN A 443 -40.04 3.11 -30.64
N PRO A 444 -40.35 4.06 -31.56
CA PRO A 444 -39.75 5.38 -31.53
C PRO A 444 -40.04 6.12 -30.23
N SER A 445 -39.10 6.91 -29.79
CA SER A 445 -39.19 7.73 -28.59
C SER A 445 -38.79 9.17 -28.89
N THR A 446 -39.37 10.12 -28.14
CA THR A 446 -39.17 11.57 -28.32
C THR A 446 -38.57 12.25 -27.10
N SER A 447 -38.30 11.47 -26.04
CA SER A 447 -37.71 11.97 -24.80
C SER A 447 -36.72 10.94 -24.23
N LEU A 448 -35.69 11.45 -23.59
CA LEU A 448 -34.66 10.63 -22.94
C LEU A 448 -34.39 11.17 -21.53
N GLU A 449 -34.46 10.30 -20.55
CA GLU A 449 -34.03 10.58 -19.17
C GLU A 449 -32.85 9.71 -18.82
N VAL A 450 -31.83 10.30 -18.20
CA VAL A 450 -30.66 9.59 -17.67
C VAL A 450 -30.58 9.83 -16.18
N ARG A 451 -30.38 8.75 -15.43
CA ARG A 451 -30.08 8.80 -14.01
C ARG A 451 -28.71 8.21 -13.77
N LEU A 452 -27.89 8.97 -13.07
CA LEU A 452 -26.49 8.65 -12.79
C LEU A 452 -26.26 8.71 -11.29
N THR A 453 -25.81 7.63 -10.69
CA THR A 453 -25.34 7.63 -9.30
C THR A 453 -23.84 7.84 -9.29
N SER A 454 -23.40 9.01 -8.82
CA SER A 454 -22.01 9.41 -8.89
C SER A 454 -21.50 10.06 -7.61
N ASN A 455 -20.19 9.95 -7.37
CA ASN A 455 -19.45 10.74 -6.40
C ASN A 455 -18.70 11.83 -7.15
N VAL A 456 -19.18 13.06 -7.04
CA VAL A 456 -18.58 14.23 -7.66
C VAL A 456 -18.19 15.21 -6.55
N ARG A 457 -16.90 15.49 -6.43
CA ARG A 457 -16.34 16.43 -5.44
C ARG A 457 -16.44 17.86 -5.99
N ALA A 458 -16.27 18.86 -5.14
CA ALA A 458 -16.34 20.28 -5.54
C ALA A 458 -15.33 20.68 -6.63
N SER A 459 -14.24 19.95 -6.76
CA SER A 459 -13.21 20.16 -7.81
C SER A 459 -13.43 19.28 -9.05
N ALA A 460 -14.57 18.61 -9.15
CA ALA A 460 -14.88 17.66 -10.20
C ALA A 460 -16.22 17.96 -10.83
N GLU A 461 -16.41 17.48 -12.05
CA GLU A 461 -17.59 17.71 -12.88
C GLU A 461 -17.88 16.46 -13.71
N VAL A 462 -19.13 16.20 -13.97
CA VAL A 462 -19.60 15.15 -14.86
C VAL A 462 -20.58 15.74 -15.85
N GLU A 463 -20.26 15.65 -17.13
CA GLU A 463 -21.14 16.06 -18.21
C GLU A 463 -21.73 14.83 -18.90
N VAL A 464 -22.99 14.90 -19.26
CA VAL A 464 -23.70 13.81 -19.95
C VAL A 464 -24.22 14.28 -21.30
N TYR A 465 -23.95 13.45 -22.29
CA TYR A 465 -24.35 13.68 -23.68
C TYR A 465 -25.14 12.50 -24.20
N PHE A 466 -25.98 12.74 -25.19
CA PHE A 466 -26.65 11.69 -25.93
C PHE A 466 -26.56 11.91 -27.44
N ARG A 467 -26.76 10.86 -28.19
CA ARG A 467 -27.09 10.91 -29.62
C ARG A 467 -28.14 9.86 -29.93
N GLY A 468 -29.03 10.18 -30.84
CA GLY A 468 -30.10 9.30 -31.28
C GLY A 468 -30.11 9.17 -32.79
N THR A 469 -30.60 8.04 -33.29
CA THR A 469 -30.85 7.84 -34.73
C THR A 469 -32.28 7.34 -34.95
N SER A 470 -32.94 7.89 -35.99
CA SER A 470 -34.23 7.40 -36.43
C SER A 470 -34.11 6.26 -37.45
N ALA A 471 -35.24 5.62 -37.78
CA ALA A 471 -35.25 4.60 -38.81
C ALA A 471 -34.96 5.14 -40.23
N GLU A 472 -35.09 6.46 -40.43
CA GLU A 472 -34.89 7.16 -41.70
C GLU A 472 -33.47 7.71 -41.86
N GLU A 473 -32.69 7.74 -40.77
CA GLU A 473 -31.31 8.24 -40.81
C GLU A 473 -30.38 7.23 -41.53
N VAL A 474 -29.71 7.72 -42.57
CA VAL A 474 -28.83 6.89 -43.40
C VAL A 474 -27.42 6.73 -42.80
N ARG A 475 -27.01 7.70 -41.96
CA ARG A 475 -25.71 7.66 -41.31
C ARG A 475 -25.72 6.66 -40.15
N ASP A 476 -24.58 6.01 -39.92
CA ASP A 476 -24.43 5.20 -38.74
C ASP A 476 -24.49 6.10 -37.49
N ILE A 477 -25.05 5.60 -36.37
CA ILE A 477 -25.14 6.35 -35.12
C ILE A 477 -23.78 6.86 -34.64
N LYS A 478 -22.70 6.15 -34.96
CA LYS A 478 -21.31 6.55 -34.62
C LYS A 478 -20.88 7.83 -35.36
N ASP A 479 -21.47 8.15 -36.48
CA ASP A 479 -21.15 9.31 -37.33
C ASP A 479 -21.97 10.55 -36.96
N LEU A 480 -22.92 10.43 -36.04
CA LEU A 480 -23.76 11.52 -35.53
C LEU A 480 -23.05 12.26 -34.41
N SER A 481 -23.22 13.59 -34.39
CA SER A 481 -22.74 14.44 -33.29
C SER A 481 -23.45 14.11 -31.97
N TRP A 482 -22.78 14.41 -30.90
CA TRP A 482 -23.30 14.29 -29.56
C TRP A 482 -24.05 15.58 -29.19
N THR A 483 -25.16 15.44 -28.49
CA THR A 483 -25.93 16.54 -27.96
C THR A 483 -25.81 16.55 -26.43
N PRO A 484 -25.33 17.66 -25.83
CA PRO A 484 -25.31 17.76 -24.38
C PRO A 484 -26.72 17.83 -23.80
N PHE A 485 -26.95 17.20 -22.65
CA PHE A 485 -28.13 17.49 -21.85
C PHE A 485 -28.08 18.94 -21.38
N ASN A 486 -29.22 19.59 -21.25
CA ASN A 486 -29.36 20.98 -20.79
C ASN A 486 -28.51 22.02 -21.55
N GLY A 487 -27.96 21.65 -22.72
CA GLY A 487 -27.14 22.54 -23.56
C GLY A 487 -25.66 22.60 -23.20
N ASP A 488 -25.26 22.09 -22.05
CA ASP A 488 -23.89 22.06 -21.55
C ASP A 488 -23.45 20.70 -20.95
N GLY A 489 -24.36 19.74 -20.88
CA GLY A 489 -24.11 18.43 -20.29
C GLY A 489 -24.41 18.35 -18.80
N SER A 490 -24.87 19.44 -18.18
CA SER A 490 -25.19 19.50 -16.75
C SER A 490 -26.48 18.77 -16.38
N GLU A 491 -26.64 18.48 -15.09
CA GLU A 491 -27.85 17.88 -14.54
C GLU A 491 -29.04 18.85 -14.48
N ASP A 492 -30.27 18.31 -14.43
CA ASP A 492 -31.52 19.09 -14.39
C ASP A 492 -31.64 20.00 -13.16
N ILE A 493 -31.10 19.54 -12.03
CA ILE A 493 -31.09 20.26 -10.75
C ILE A 493 -29.72 20.09 -10.16
N THR A 494 -29.05 21.18 -9.83
CA THR A 494 -27.74 21.19 -9.22
C THR A 494 -27.69 20.33 -7.96
N VAL A 495 -26.81 19.35 -7.93
CA VAL A 495 -26.59 18.46 -6.82
C VAL A 495 -25.37 18.93 -6.02
N ALA A 496 -25.54 19.07 -4.71
CA ALA A 496 -24.42 19.49 -3.86
C ALA A 496 -23.23 18.51 -4.00
N PRO A 497 -21.98 19.01 -4.04
CA PRO A 497 -20.82 18.15 -4.15
C PRO A 497 -20.73 17.12 -3.04
N ALA A 498 -20.12 15.98 -3.33
CA ALA A 498 -19.82 14.97 -2.33
C ALA A 498 -18.73 15.47 -1.37
N GLU A 499 -18.93 15.28 -0.08
CA GLU A 499 -17.99 15.71 0.97
C GLU A 499 -16.95 14.64 1.29
N SER A 500 -17.25 13.37 0.96
CA SER A 500 -16.36 12.24 1.23
C SER A 500 -16.28 11.30 0.02
N ASN A 501 -15.27 10.45 -0.03
CA ASN A 501 -15.05 9.49 -1.12
C ASN A 501 -16.11 8.39 -1.21
N ASN A 502 -16.94 8.21 -0.18
CA ASN A 502 -17.96 7.16 -0.12
C ASN A 502 -19.38 7.71 -0.31
N GLN A 503 -19.51 9.02 -0.48
CA GLN A 503 -20.82 9.66 -0.64
C GLN A 503 -21.20 9.70 -2.13
N PHE A 504 -22.12 8.85 -2.53
CA PHE A 504 -22.70 8.86 -3.86
C PHE A 504 -24.07 9.55 -3.83
N ARG A 505 -24.35 10.33 -4.87
CA ARG A 505 -25.61 11.07 -5.06
C ARG A 505 -26.20 10.73 -6.42
N GLU A 506 -27.53 10.84 -6.55
CA GLU A 506 -28.21 10.65 -7.83
C GLU A 506 -28.28 11.99 -8.58
N TYR A 507 -27.89 11.97 -9.83
CA TYR A 507 -27.95 13.05 -10.80
C TYR A 507 -28.99 12.68 -11.86
N LYS A 508 -29.81 13.64 -12.27
CA LYS A 508 -30.84 13.46 -13.27
C LYS A 508 -30.59 14.39 -14.45
N TYR A 509 -30.71 13.86 -15.64
CA TYR A 509 -30.58 14.56 -16.92
C TYR A 509 -31.79 14.24 -17.77
N SER A 510 -32.48 15.24 -18.30
CA SER A 510 -33.70 15.07 -19.10
C SER A 510 -33.63 15.86 -20.41
N ALA A 511 -33.99 15.21 -21.50
CA ALA A 511 -34.16 15.86 -22.77
C ALA A 511 -35.55 15.47 -23.32
N SER A 512 -36.36 16.47 -23.66
CA SER A 512 -37.71 16.30 -24.19
C SER A 512 -37.82 16.95 -25.56
N ALA A 513 -38.85 16.57 -26.32
CA ALA A 513 -39.09 17.07 -27.67
C ALA A 513 -37.89 16.84 -28.62
N ILE A 514 -37.21 15.74 -28.46
CA ILE A 514 -36.16 15.27 -29.38
C ILE A 514 -36.87 14.74 -30.64
N SER A 515 -36.23 14.88 -31.81
CA SER A 515 -36.70 14.18 -33.02
C SER A 515 -36.78 12.68 -32.75
N ASP A 516 -37.79 12.02 -33.32
CA ASP A 516 -38.03 10.59 -33.18
C ASP A 516 -36.74 9.78 -33.33
N PHE A 517 -36.45 8.96 -32.38
CA PHE A 517 -35.30 8.06 -32.42
C PHE A 517 -35.69 6.62 -32.07
N THR A 518 -35.10 5.68 -32.78
CA THR A 518 -35.25 4.23 -32.58
C THR A 518 -34.02 3.58 -31.97
N ALA A 519 -32.90 4.29 -31.90
CA ALA A 519 -31.74 3.90 -31.12
C ALA A 519 -31.04 5.11 -30.54
N PHE A 520 -30.40 4.93 -29.41
CA PHE A 520 -29.63 5.99 -28.75
C PHE A 520 -28.35 5.48 -28.09
N GLN A 521 -27.43 6.39 -27.84
CA GLN A 521 -26.24 6.19 -27.02
C GLN A 521 -26.11 7.32 -26.00
N ILE A 522 -25.52 7.00 -24.86
CA ILE A 522 -25.17 7.95 -23.81
C ILE A 522 -23.66 8.03 -23.71
N LYS A 523 -23.11 9.22 -23.58
CA LYS A 523 -21.72 9.50 -23.28
C LYS A 523 -21.64 10.28 -21.97
N ILE A 524 -20.72 9.85 -21.09
CA ILE A 524 -20.39 10.51 -19.83
C ILE A 524 -18.95 10.98 -19.94
N VAL A 525 -18.72 12.27 -19.70
CA VAL A 525 -17.40 12.88 -19.67
C VAL A 525 -17.10 13.32 -18.24
N MET A 526 -15.98 12.89 -17.71
CA MET A 526 -15.55 13.22 -16.36
C MET A 526 -14.41 14.22 -16.42
N LYS A 527 -14.59 15.36 -15.75
CA LYS A 527 -13.64 16.47 -15.73
C LYS A 527 -13.32 16.89 -14.30
N GLY A 528 -12.27 17.68 -14.10
CA GLY A 528 -11.95 18.22 -12.79
C GLY A 528 -10.63 18.97 -12.77
N THR A 529 -10.46 19.77 -11.74
CA THR A 529 -9.24 20.55 -11.49
C THR A 529 -8.29 19.87 -10.52
N ASN A 530 -8.74 18.80 -9.86
CA ASN A 530 -7.94 18.01 -8.93
C ASN A 530 -7.99 16.52 -9.31
N SER A 531 -6.91 16.00 -9.82
CA SER A 531 -6.80 14.60 -10.25
C SER A 531 -6.90 13.58 -9.11
N ALA A 532 -6.66 14.00 -7.86
CA ALA A 532 -6.90 13.13 -6.69
C ALA A 532 -8.40 12.92 -6.41
N HIS A 533 -9.25 13.82 -6.88
CA HIS A 533 -10.69 13.80 -6.69
C HIS A 533 -11.46 13.47 -7.96
N ALA A 534 -10.98 12.53 -8.76
CA ALA A 534 -11.66 12.10 -9.98
C ALA A 534 -13.09 11.65 -9.68
N PRO A 535 -14.09 12.04 -10.51
CA PRO A 535 -15.46 11.57 -10.39
C PRO A 535 -15.52 10.04 -10.41
N ARG A 536 -16.47 9.49 -9.70
CA ARG A 536 -16.71 8.03 -9.65
C ARG A 536 -18.17 7.77 -9.97
N VAL A 537 -18.43 6.93 -10.96
CA VAL A 537 -19.76 6.52 -11.37
C VAL A 537 -20.04 5.11 -10.89
N LYS A 538 -21.18 4.93 -10.22
CA LYS A 538 -21.59 3.64 -9.66
C LYS A 538 -22.73 3.00 -10.45
N ASP A 539 -23.69 3.79 -10.91
CA ASP A 539 -24.90 3.29 -11.57
C ASP A 539 -25.31 4.25 -12.68
N LEU A 540 -25.82 3.71 -13.79
CA LEU A 540 -26.31 4.45 -14.95
C LEU A 540 -27.60 3.81 -15.44
N ARG A 541 -28.66 4.60 -15.57
CA ARG A 541 -29.95 4.22 -16.18
C ARG A 541 -30.31 5.19 -17.25
N GLY A 542 -30.61 4.69 -18.44
CA GLY A 542 -31.21 5.46 -19.55
C GLY A 542 -32.64 5.01 -19.77
N ILE A 543 -33.57 5.96 -19.83
CA ILE A 543 -35.00 5.72 -19.99
C ILE A 543 -35.45 6.51 -21.20
N ALA A 544 -35.87 5.84 -22.26
CA ALA A 544 -36.47 6.44 -23.44
C ALA A 544 -38.01 6.45 -23.28
N LEU A 545 -38.61 7.58 -23.55
CA LEU A 545 -40.04 7.79 -23.38
C LEU A 545 -40.66 8.28 -24.70
N ALA A 546 -41.76 7.66 -25.12
CA ALA A 546 -42.65 8.17 -26.15
C ALA A 546 -43.67 9.06 -25.43
N VAL A 547 -43.63 10.36 -25.69
CA VAL A 547 -44.55 11.34 -25.11
C VAL A 547 -45.44 11.91 -26.18
#